data_64c3dfdad8c61e4a42d777c3edc1e007
#
_entry.id   64c3dfdad8c61e4a42d777c3edc1e007
#
_cell.length_a   1.000
_cell.length_b   1.000
_cell.length_c   1.000
_cell.angle_alpha   90.00
_cell.angle_beta   90.00
_cell.angle_gamma   90.00
#
_symmetry.space_group_name_H-M   'P 1'
#
loop_
_entity.id
_entity.type
_entity.pdbx_description
1 polymer ?
#
loop_
_entity_poly.entity_id
_entity_poly.type
_entity_poly.pdbx_seq_one_letter_code
_entity_poly.pdbx_strand_id
1 'polypeptide(L)'
;MTLSDFDIWYRTRFRRTSSALTATVFVLSDLIAVMLSFGWGFFWVRIYYFIYPGHINAKSFITYWPYLPVFILIFLIFNLYPGVSLAPAEEMKRLCIGSIFAYGGITMSRFIENHVWDSINTAFLISCIFSTVILLSARSIAHLFLYKTKLGGIPAVIYGAGNTGRFVAECLKKNIRTGYVPVLFLDDNYSDDNEIMEIPVIHDTSLGPEIVKRYNIKMAIVAMPELDAASLRNLLNKSVSAFRYNVLIPNFFNISNIWMSVRDFSGILGIETSHKLKLNFNLGIKRIIDILFVLFGGIIILPFLLLIALLIKITSSGHVLYKHKRLGKNGKPFYAYKFRTMKKDAEEQLKKLLDSDPAIREEWEKNHKLKKDPRITAVGRILRRTSFDEFPQLINILKGEMSLVGPRPIVYDEIEKYGDDFDRIFSIKPGLTGLWQVSGRSDTNYQDRISYDTYYIQSWSAWLDFWIILKTFGSIIFGKGAY
;
A
#
# COMPACT_ATOMS: atom_id res chain seq x y z
N MET A 1 23.47 -29.51 0.91
CA MET A 1 22.57 -30.15 -0.08
C MET A 1 23.28 -30.25 -1.43
N THR A 2 23.09 -31.34 -2.20
CA THR A 2 23.69 -31.47 -3.55
C THR A 2 22.78 -30.86 -4.63
N LEU A 3 23.34 -30.64 -5.82
CA LEU A 3 22.55 -30.11 -6.95
C LEU A 3 21.45 -31.09 -7.41
N SER A 4 21.68 -32.41 -7.23
CA SER A 4 20.71 -33.46 -7.52
C SER A 4 19.51 -33.46 -6.56
N ASP A 5 19.78 -33.20 -5.27
CA ASP A 5 18.70 -33.09 -4.26
C ASP A 5 17.87 -31.84 -4.50
N PHE A 6 18.53 -30.72 -4.90
CA PHE A 6 17.84 -29.50 -5.31
C PHE A 6 16.95 -29.71 -6.54
N ASP A 7 17.37 -30.52 -7.52
CA ASP A 7 16.56 -30.82 -8.71
C ASP A 7 15.22 -31.46 -8.33
N ILE A 8 15.24 -32.46 -7.43
CA ILE A 8 14.04 -33.11 -6.93
C ILE A 8 13.14 -32.11 -6.18
N TRP A 9 13.75 -31.33 -5.27
CA TRP A 9 13.03 -30.34 -4.47
C TRP A 9 12.39 -29.25 -5.34
N TYR A 10 13.13 -28.72 -6.33
CA TYR A 10 12.66 -27.66 -7.21
C TYR A 10 11.53 -28.14 -8.13
N ARG A 11 11.66 -29.28 -8.73
CA ARG A 11 10.64 -29.86 -9.64
C ARG A 11 9.34 -30.18 -8.91
N THR A 12 9.39 -30.59 -7.67
CA THR A 12 8.19 -30.89 -6.89
C THR A 12 7.45 -29.65 -6.44
N ARG A 13 8.16 -28.58 -6.07
CA ARG A 13 7.56 -27.36 -5.50
C ARG A 13 7.33 -26.24 -6.51
N PHE A 14 8.17 -26.10 -7.55
CA PHE A 14 8.20 -24.91 -8.44
C PHE A 14 8.03 -25.23 -9.93
N ARG A 15 7.65 -26.42 -10.30
CA ARG A 15 7.54 -26.87 -11.70
C ARG A 15 6.69 -25.98 -12.61
N ARG A 16 5.83 -25.13 -12.06
CA ARG A 16 4.86 -24.31 -12.80
C ARG A 16 5.06 -22.79 -12.66
N THR A 17 6.03 -22.33 -11.88
CA THR A 17 6.25 -20.89 -11.74
C THR A 17 7.03 -20.37 -12.95
N SER A 18 6.45 -19.38 -13.63
CA SER A 18 7.15 -18.66 -14.71
C SER A 18 6.69 -17.20 -14.79
N SER A 19 7.62 -16.34 -15.20
CA SER A 19 7.30 -14.92 -15.45
C SER A 19 6.25 -14.75 -16.56
N ALA A 20 6.26 -15.64 -17.55
CA ALA A 20 5.29 -15.64 -18.65
C ALA A 20 3.87 -15.95 -18.15
N LEU A 21 3.72 -16.99 -17.31
CA LEU A 21 2.44 -17.35 -16.74
C LEU A 21 1.89 -16.24 -15.84
N THR A 22 2.76 -15.63 -15.02
CA THR A 22 2.39 -14.48 -14.18
C THR A 22 1.91 -13.31 -15.05
N ALA A 23 2.64 -12.97 -16.12
CA ALA A 23 2.23 -11.94 -17.07
C ALA A 23 0.89 -12.25 -17.73
N THR A 24 0.67 -13.51 -18.17
CA THR A 24 -0.60 -13.93 -18.79
C THR A 24 -1.77 -13.76 -17.86
N VAL A 25 -1.63 -14.13 -16.57
CA VAL A 25 -2.69 -13.95 -15.58
C VAL A 25 -3.02 -12.47 -15.38
N PHE A 26 -2.02 -11.59 -15.32
CA PHE A 26 -2.27 -10.14 -15.21
C PHE A 26 -2.89 -9.57 -16.49
N VAL A 27 -2.44 -9.98 -17.68
CA VAL A 27 -3.05 -9.55 -18.95
C VAL A 27 -4.52 -9.94 -19.01
N LEU A 28 -4.86 -11.19 -18.66
CA LEU A 28 -6.25 -11.64 -18.62
C LEU A 28 -7.08 -10.89 -17.56
N SER A 29 -6.51 -10.68 -16.39
CA SER A 29 -7.14 -9.90 -15.33
C SER A 29 -7.43 -8.47 -15.77
N ASP A 30 -6.47 -7.81 -16.43
CA ASP A 30 -6.61 -6.45 -16.91
C ASP A 30 -7.63 -6.35 -18.06
N LEU A 31 -7.64 -7.30 -18.99
CA LEU A 31 -8.66 -7.37 -20.05
C LEU A 31 -10.07 -7.48 -19.46
N ILE A 32 -10.28 -8.38 -18.50
CA ILE A 32 -11.57 -8.52 -17.82
C ILE A 32 -11.94 -7.22 -17.10
N ALA A 33 -10.98 -6.59 -16.42
CA ALA A 33 -11.21 -5.35 -15.70
C ALA A 33 -11.58 -4.18 -16.63
N VAL A 34 -10.91 -4.06 -17.79
CA VAL A 34 -11.24 -3.05 -18.79
C VAL A 34 -12.62 -3.30 -19.40
N MET A 35 -12.97 -4.55 -19.70
CA MET A 35 -14.32 -4.92 -20.19
C MET A 35 -15.39 -4.55 -19.16
N LEU A 36 -15.18 -4.86 -17.88
CA LEU A 36 -16.09 -4.48 -16.80
C LEU A 36 -16.20 -2.96 -16.67
N SER A 37 -15.08 -2.23 -16.84
CA SER A 37 -15.07 -0.77 -16.81
C SER A 37 -15.88 -0.18 -17.98
N PHE A 38 -15.75 -0.73 -19.18
CA PHE A 38 -16.57 -0.36 -20.32
C PHE A 38 -18.07 -0.59 -20.03
N GLY A 39 -18.42 -1.80 -19.57
CA GLY A 39 -19.77 -2.13 -19.22
C GLY A 39 -20.37 -1.18 -18.17
N TRP A 40 -19.57 -0.83 -17.16
CA TRP A 40 -19.98 0.09 -16.11
C TRP A 40 -20.22 1.53 -16.64
N GLY A 41 -19.32 2.05 -17.49
CA GLY A 41 -19.51 3.36 -18.10
C GLY A 41 -20.75 3.43 -18.99
N PHE A 42 -20.96 2.43 -19.86
CA PHE A 42 -22.16 2.32 -20.68
C PHE A 42 -23.44 2.16 -19.85
N PHE A 43 -23.41 1.41 -18.76
CA PHE A 43 -24.53 1.26 -17.83
C PHE A 43 -24.97 2.60 -17.24
N TRP A 44 -24.03 3.43 -16.75
CA TRP A 44 -24.35 4.74 -16.19
C TRP A 44 -24.90 5.72 -17.22
N VAL A 45 -24.31 5.72 -18.42
CA VAL A 45 -24.82 6.57 -19.51
C VAL A 45 -26.21 6.11 -19.94
N ARG A 46 -26.50 4.81 -19.96
CA ARG A 46 -27.83 4.28 -20.24
C ARG A 46 -28.86 4.70 -19.19
N ILE A 47 -28.51 4.70 -17.90
CA ILE A 47 -29.38 5.20 -16.82
C ILE A 47 -29.65 6.69 -17.04
N TYR A 48 -28.63 7.50 -17.33
CA TYR A 48 -28.80 8.92 -17.60
C TYR A 48 -29.77 9.18 -18.75
N TYR A 49 -29.65 8.45 -19.88
CA TYR A 49 -30.53 8.57 -21.02
C TYR A 49 -31.89 7.86 -20.84
N PHE A 50 -32.05 7.03 -19.85
CA PHE A 50 -33.39 6.57 -19.44
C PHE A 50 -34.21 7.69 -18.79
N ILE A 51 -33.55 8.60 -18.10
CA ILE A 51 -34.16 9.77 -17.47
C ILE A 51 -34.34 10.89 -18.51
N TYR A 52 -33.38 11.05 -19.42
CA TYR A 52 -33.35 12.04 -20.49
C TYR A 52 -33.33 11.33 -21.85
N PRO A 53 -34.31 11.50 -22.75
CA PRO A 53 -34.43 10.70 -23.96
C PRO A 53 -33.21 10.84 -24.89
N GLY A 54 -32.52 9.73 -25.13
CA GLY A 54 -31.41 9.58 -26.05
C GLY A 54 -31.13 8.08 -26.28
N HIS A 55 -30.70 7.70 -27.48
CA HIS A 55 -30.55 6.29 -27.86
C HIS A 55 -29.10 5.81 -27.74
N ILE A 56 -28.78 5.00 -26.71
CA ILE A 56 -27.62 4.12 -26.73
C ILE A 56 -28.07 2.68 -26.90
N ASN A 57 -27.63 2.05 -27.97
CA ASN A 57 -27.93 0.64 -28.24
C ASN A 57 -26.86 -0.24 -27.56
N ALA A 58 -27.25 -1.39 -26.98
CA ALA A 58 -26.33 -2.37 -26.43
C ALA A 58 -25.31 -2.88 -27.47
N LYS A 59 -25.66 -2.86 -28.77
CA LYS A 59 -24.73 -3.18 -29.87
C LYS A 59 -23.50 -2.27 -29.89
N SER A 60 -23.65 -0.99 -29.48
CA SER A 60 -22.52 -0.04 -29.42
C SER A 60 -21.41 -0.49 -28.49
N PHE A 61 -21.74 -1.22 -27.40
CA PHE A 61 -20.75 -1.75 -26.49
C PHE A 61 -19.82 -2.76 -27.15
N ILE A 62 -20.37 -3.69 -27.95
CA ILE A 62 -19.61 -4.75 -28.62
C ILE A 62 -18.70 -4.18 -29.72
N THR A 63 -19.10 -3.09 -30.38
CA THR A 63 -18.34 -2.44 -31.44
C THR A 63 -16.96 -1.96 -30.99
N TYR A 64 -16.76 -1.69 -29.68
CA TYR A 64 -15.52 -1.15 -29.14
C TYR A 64 -14.56 -2.20 -28.56
N TRP A 65 -14.89 -3.48 -28.60
CA TRP A 65 -13.98 -4.55 -28.19
C TRP A 65 -12.65 -4.59 -28.94
N PRO A 66 -12.57 -4.24 -30.22
CA PRO A 66 -11.29 -4.15 -30.94
C PRO A 66 -10.28 -3.16 -30.33
N TYR A 67 -10.71 -2.24 -29.46
CA TYR A 67 -9.81 -1.33 -28.76
C TYR A 67 -9.15 -1.94 -27.51
N LEU A 68 -9.58 -3.11 -27.03
CA LEU A 68 -8.98 -3.77 -25.86
C LEU A 68 -7.46 -4.01 -26.00
N PRO A 69 -6.91 -4.43 -27.14
CA PRO A 69 -5.46 -4.59 -27.32
C PRO A 69 -4.67 -3.29 -27.10
N VAL A 70 -5.26 -2.14 -27.33
CA VAL A 70 -4.62 -0.82 -27.11
C VAL A 70 -4.26 -0.66 -25.63
N PHE A 71 -5.14 -1.10 -24.70
CA PHE A 71 -4.84 -1.06 -23.29
C PHE A 71 -3.64 -1.91 -22.94
N ILE A 72 -3.56 -3.14 -23.48
CA ILE A 72 -2.44 -4.04 -23.24
C ILE A 72 -1.13 -3.45 -23.74
N LEU A 73 -1.13 -2.86 -24.95
CA LEU A 73 0.05 -2.19 -25.51
C LEU A 73 0.51 -1.03 -24.62
N ILE A 74 -0.41 -0.18 -24.18
CA ILE A 74 -0.10 0.94 -23.29
C ILE A 74 0.43 0.42 -21.95
N PHE A 75 -0.19 -0.60 -21.37
CA PHE A 75 0.26 -1.18 -20.11
C PHE A 75 1.64 -1.86 -20.23
N LEU A 76 1.98 -2.42 -21.40
CA LEU A 76 3.34 -2.90 -21.72
C LEU A 76 4.35 -1.74 -21.75
N ILE A 77 4.02 -0.62 -22.42
CA ILE A 77 4.88 0.58 -22.46
C ILE A 77 5.14 1.11 -21.04
N PHE A 78 4.13 1.07 -20.16
CA PHE A 78 4.27 1.49 -18.76
C PHE A 78 4.93 0.42 -17.86
N ASN A 79 5.49 -0.67 -18.42
CA ASN A 79 6.15 -1.75 -17.69
C ASN A 79 5.26 -2.34 -16.58
N LEU A 80 3.98 -2.54 -16.88
CA LEU A 80 3.02 -3.16 -15.96
C LEU A 80 3.08 -4.69 -15.99
N TYR A 81 3.77 -5.28 -16.96
CA TYR A 81 3.97 -6.71 -17.07
C TYR A 81 5.46 -7.10 -16.99
N PRO A 82 5.80 -8.15 -16.25
CA PRO A 82 4.98 -9.19 -15.64
C PRO A 82 4.30 -8.81 -14.30
N GLY A 83 4.30 -7.54 -13.89
CA GLY A 83 3.60 -7.09 -12.70
C GLY A 83 4.29 -7.44 -11.37
N VAL A 84 5.60 -7.66 -11.41
CA VAL A 84 6.43 -8.01 -10.24
C VAL A 84 7.27 -6.82 -9.80
N SER A 85 7.56 -6.76 -8.50
CA SER A 85 8.46 -5.75 -7.91
C SER A 85 7.93 -4.30 -7.95
N LEU A 86 6.65 -4.09 -8.27
CA LEU A 86 6.05 -2.77 -8.22
C LEU A 86 5.46 -2.50 -6.83
N ALA A 87 5.87 -1.37 -6.23
CA ALA A 87 5.19 -0.87 -5.05
C ALA A 87 3.71 -0.57 -5.39
N PRO A 88 2.74 -0.86 -4.49
CA PRO A 88 1.32 -0.69 -4.79
C PRO A 88 0.92 0.71 -5.27
N ALA A 89 1.56 1.75 -4.76
CA ALA A 89 1.32 3.13 -5.18
C ALA A 89 1.86 3.40 -6.60
N GLU A 90 3.00 2.81 -6.98
CA GLU A 90 3.57 2.93 -8.32
C GLU A 90 2.76 2.12 -9.34
N GLU A 91 2.30 0.92 -8.98
CA GLU A 91 1.39 0.12 -9.80
C GLU A 91 0.10 0.90 -10.09
N MET A 92 -0.51 1.47 -9.06
CA MET A 92 -1.71 2.30 -9.19
C MET A 92 -1.45 3.50 -10.11
N LYS A 93 -0.35 4.23 -9.91
CA LYS A 93 0.05 5.35 -10.75
C LYS A 93 0.11 4.96 -12.23
N ARG A 94 0.81 3.87 -12.55
CA ARG A 94 0.98 3.38 -13.93
C ARG A 94 -0.34 2.94 -14.55
N LEU A 95 -1.21 2.28 -13.78
CA LEU A 95 -2.56 1.90 -14.21
C LEU A 95 -3.42 3.14 -14.49
N CYS A 96 -3.42 4.12 -13.60
CA CYS A 96 -4.18 5.36 -13.78
C CYS A 96 -3.72 6.12 -15.03
N ILE A 97 -2.42 6.36 -15.14
CA ILE A 97 -1.86 7.10 -16.26
C ILE A 97 -2.09 6.33 -17.57
N GLY A 98 -1.82 5.03 -17.58
CA GLY A 98 -2.07 4.17 -18.75
C GLY A 98 -3.54 4.16 -19.18
N SER A 99 -4.46 4.09 -18.22
CA SER A 99 -5.91 4.16 -18.48
C SER A 99 -6.31 5.53 -19.07
N ILE A 100 -5.79 6.63 -18.52
CA ILE A 100 -6.05 7.98 -19.05
C ILE A 100 -5.58 8.09 -20.49
N PHE A 101 -4.38 7.60 -20.82
CA PHE A 101 -3.88 7.60 -22.20
C PHE A 101 -4.72 6.72 -23.13
N ALA A 102 -5.12 5.52 -22.68
CA ALA A 102 -5.92 4.61 -23.49
C ALA A 102 -7.33 5.17 -23.76
N TYR A 103 -8.07 5.51 -22.71
CA TYR A 103 -9.41 6.06 -22.83
C TYR A 103 -9.41 7.43 -23.52
N GLY A 104 -8.43 8.30 -23.17
CA GLY A 104 -8.26 9.61 -23.79
C GLY A 104 -7.97 9.50 -25.29
N GLY A 105 -7.08 8.58 -25.69
CA GLY A 105 -6.77 8.31 -27.08
C GLY A 105 -7.98 7.83 -27.89
N ILE A 106 -8.77 6.88 -27.32
CA ILE A 106 -9.99 6.38 -27.96
C ILE A 106 -11.03 7.52 -28.08
N THR A 107 -11.26 8.26 -27.00
CA THR A 107 -12.23 9.36 -26.98
C THR A 107 -11.85 10.46 -27.97
N MET A 108 -10.55 10.81 -28.02
CA MET A 108 -10.05 11.84 -28.93
C MET A 108 -10.12 11.39 -30.39
N SER A 109 -9.75 10.14 -30.71
CA SER A 109 -9.89 9.58 -32.07
C SER A 109 -11.34 9.68 -32.56
N ARG A 110 -12.29 9.29 -31.72
CA ARG A 110 -13.72 9.38 -32.05
C ARG A 110 -14.21 10.82 -32.21
N PHE A 111 -13.74 11.72 -31.33
CA PHE A 111 -14.09 13.13 -31.42
C PHE A 111 -13.60 13.75 -32.74
N ILE A 112 -12.39 13.40 -33.17
CA ILE A 112 -11.83 13.85 -34.46
C ILE A 112 -12.63 13.27 -35.63
N GLU A 113 -13.06 12.01 -35.56
CA GLU A 113 -13.82 11.34 -36.59
C GLU A 113 -15.24 11.90 -36.76
N ASN A 114 -15.93 12.10 -35.65
CA ASN A 114 -17.35 12.47 -35.61
C ASN A 114 -17.59 14.00 -35.51
N HIS A 115 -16.56 14.77 -35.12
CA HIS A 115 -16.62 16.21 -34.85
C HIS A 115 -17.65 16.64 -33.79
N VAL A 116 -18.23 15.67 -33.06
CA VAL A 116 -19.26 15.90 -32.02
C VAL A 116 -18.94 15.05 -30.78
N TRP A 117 -19.16 15.65 -29.62
CA TRP A 117 -19.12 14.91 -28.35
C TRP A 117 -20.41 14.14 -28.17
N ASP A 118 -20.37 12.82 -28.24
CA ASP A 118 -21.52 11.95 -28.13
C ASP A 118 -21.60 11.23 -26.75
N SER A 119 -22.68 10.49 -26.59
CA SER A 119 -22.93 9.69 -25.40
C SER A 119 -21.88 8.58 -25.17
N ILE A 120 -21.26 8.11 -26.24
CA ILE A 120 -20.21 7.08 -26.16
C ILE A 120 -18.91 7.68 -25.62
N ASN A 121 -18.56 8.90 -26.04
CA ASN A 121 -17.43 9.63 -25.48
C ASN A 121 -17.61 9.85 -23.96
N THR A 122 -18.83 10.19 -23.54
CA THR A 122 -19.18 10.29 -22.12
C THR A 122 -19.06 8.94 -21.40
N ALA A 123 -19.48 7.84 -22.05
CA ALA A 123 -19.33 6.50 -21.48
C ALA A 123 -17.86 6.13 -21.27
N PHE A 124 -16.96 6.45 -22.22
CA PHE A 124 -15.53 6.21 -22.04
C PHE A 124 -14.92 7.07 -20.94
N LEU A 125 -15.35 8.32 -20.78
CA LEU A 125 -14.89 9.18 -19.69
C LEU A 125 -15.26 8.57 -18.32
N ILE A 126 -16.51 8.13 -18.18
CA ILE A 126 -17.00 7.46 -16.96
C ILE A 126 -16.23 6.14 -16.76
N SER A 127 -16.02 5.35 -17.82
CA SER A 127 -15.22 4.13 -17.76
C SER A 127 -13.80 4.39 -17.27
N CYS A 128 -13.17 5.48 -17.70
CA CYS A 128 -11.83 5.87 -17.27
C CYS A 128 -11.78 6.13 -15.76
N ILE A 129 -12.76 6.83 -15.21
CA ILE A 129 -12.84 7.12 -13.77
C ILE A 129 -12.95 5.83 -12.96
N PHE A 130 -13.83 4.92 -13.34
CA PHE A 130 -14.05 3.67 -12.63
C PHE A 130 -12.97 2.61 -12.89
N SER A 131 -12.28 2.68 -14.03
CA SER A 131 -11.26 1.71 -14.43
C SER A 131 -10.16 1.55 -13.40
N THR A 132 -9.73 2.63 -12.76
CA THR A 132 -8.68 2.60 -11.73
C THR A 132 -9.06 1.68 -10.57
N VAL A 133 -10.28 1.81 -10.04
CA VAL A 133 -10.73 0.98 -8.91
C VAL A 133 -10.92 -0.47 -9.34
N ILE A 134 -11.50 -0.68 -10.52
CA ILE A 134 -11.77 -2.02 -11.05
C ILE A 134 -10.46 -2.75 -11.37
N LEU A 135 -9.49 -2.09 -12.02
CA LEU A 135 -8.18 -2.65 -12.33
C LEU A 135 -7.39 -3.01 -11.06
N LEU A 136 -7.35 -2.11 -10.07
CA LEU A 136 -6.67 -2.39 -8.80
C LEU A 136 -7.29 -3.56 -8.05
N SER A 137 -8.62 -3.66 -8.07
CA SER A 137 -9.34 -4.76 -7.46
C SER A 137 -9.05 -6.09 -8.18
N ALA A 138 -9.13 -6.09 -9.50
CA ALA A 138 -8.83 -7.26 -10.33
C ALA A 138 -7.38 -7.74 -10.14
N ARG A 139 -6.40 -6.83 -10.15
CA ARG A 139 -5.01 -7.17 -9.87
C ARG A 139 -4.79 -7.69 -8.45
N SER A 140 -5.48 -7.12 -7.46
CA SER A 140 -5.41 -7.65 -6.08
C SER A 140 -5.94 -9.08 -6.01
N ILE A 141 -7.01 -9.41 -6.75
CA ILE A 141 -7.55 -10.77 -6.88
C ILE A 141 -6.56 -11.67 -7.63
N ALA A 142 -5.95 -11.17 -8.72
CA ALA A 142 -4.95 -11.92 -9.48
C ALA A 142 -3.71 -12.26 -8.63
N HIS A 143 -3.20 -11.31 -7.84
CA HIS A 143 -2.12 -11.57 -6.89
C HIS A 143 -2.49 -12.64 -5.87
N LEU A 144 -3.70 -12.57 -5.29
CA LEU A 144 -4.18 -13.57 -4.34
C LEU A 144 -4.34 -14.95 -4.99
N PHE A 145 -4.84 -15.01 -6.23
CA PHE A 145 -4.97 -16.24 -7.00
C PHE A 145 -3.59 -16.88 -7.27
N LEU A 146 -2.64 -16.10 -7.78
CA LEU A 146 -1.27 -16.55 -8.05
C LEU A 146 -0.59 -17.09 -6.79
N TYR A 147 -0.82 -16.44 -5.65
CA TYR A 147 -0.30 -16.88 -4.36
C TYR A 147 -0.92 -18.21 -3.89
N LYS A 148 -2.25 -18.27 -3.85
CA LYS A 148 -2.95 -19.49 -3.36
C LYS A 148 -2.67 -20.72 -4.22
N THR A 149 -2.53 -20.53 -5.53
CA THR A 149 -2.28 -21.63 -6.47
C THR A 149 -0.81 -21.99 -6.58
N LYS A 150 0.11 -21.21 -5.99
CA LYS A 150 1.57 -21.34 -6.15
C LYS A 150 2.02 -21.36 -7.62
N LEU A 151 1.22 -20.80 -8.53
CA LEU A 151 1.51 -20.73 -9.97
C LEU A 151 2.29 -19.47 -10.32
N GLY A 152 2.24 -18.44 -9.48
CA GLY A 152 2.90 -17.17 -9.70
C GLY A 152 4.21 -17.04 -8.93
N GLY A 153 5.01 -16.08 -9.38
CA GLY A 153 6.27 -15.70 -8.76
C GLY A 153 7.46 -15.98 -9.67
N ILE A 154 8.45 -15.09 -9.57
CA ILE A 154 9.72 -15.26 -10.25
C ILE A 154 10.68 -15.93 -9.26
N PRO A 155 11.16 -17.14 -9.56
CA PRO A 155 12.14 -17.79 -8.68
C PRO A 155 13.42 -16.94 -8.61
N ALA A 156 13.90 -16.71 -7.39
CA ALA A 156 15.12 -15.96 -7.10
C ALA A 156 16.11 -16.79 -6.30
N VAL A 157 17.37 -16.72 -6.68
CA VAL A 157 18.49 -17.28 -5.93
C VAL A 157 19.07 -16.20 -5.03
N ILE A 158 19.32 -16.52 -3.77
CA ILE A 158 19.93 -15.62 -2.80
C ILE A 158 21.39 -16.07 -2.57
N TYR A 159 22.33 -15.19 -2.87
CA TYR A 159 23.73 -15.36 -2.51
C TYR A 159 23.94 -14.82 -1.11
N GLY A 160 24.37 -15.68 -0.19
CA GLY A 160 24.53 -15.41 1.23
C GLY A 160 23.40 -15.97 2.09
N ALA A 161 23.73 -16.90 2.97
CA ALA A 161 22.83 -17.58 3.92
C ALA A 161 22.89 -16.98 5.34
N GLY A 162 23.67 -15.93 5.54
CA GLY A 162 23.80 -15.20 6.80
C GLY A 162 22.56 -14.36 7.15
N ASN A 163 22.68 -13.50 8.16
CA ASN A 163 21.56 -12.69 8.68
C ASN A 163 20.89 -11.85 7.60
N THR A 164 21.64 -11.26 6.69
CA THR A 164 21.12 -10.45 5.57
C THR A 164 20.26 -11.29 4.63
N GLY A 165 20.79 -12.43 4.20
CA GLY A 165 20.08 -13.32 3.30
C GLY A 165 18.78 -13.88 3.91
N ARG A 166 18.84 -14.26 5.18
CA ARG A 166 17.65 -14.72 5.94
C ARG A 166 16.60 -13.62 6.03
N PHE A 167 16.98 -12.39 6.35
CA PHE A 167 16.09 -11.26 6.40
C PHE A 167 15.43 -10.97 5.04
N VAL A 168 16.22 -11.00 3.95
CA VAL A 168 15.69 -10.84 2.58
C VAL A 168 14.69 -11.94 2.25
N ALA A 169 15.00 -13.20 2.54
CA ALA A 169 14.10 -14.31 2.31
C ALA A 169 12.78 -14.18 3.09
N GLU A 170 12.86 -13.75 4.34
CA GLU A 170 11.68 -13.48 5.17
C GLU A 170 10.81 -12.34 4.61
N CYS A 171 11.43 -11.24 4.19
CA CYS A 171 10.75 -10.13 3.55
C CYS A 171 10.03 -10.56 2.26
N LEU A 172 10.68 -11.38 1.42
CA LEU A 172 10.08 -11.91 0.19
C LEU A 172 8.92 -12.86 0.47
N LYS A 173 9.04 -13.72 1.48
CA LYS A 173 7.96 -14.63 1.89
C LYS A 173 6.76 -13.90 2.50
N LYS A 174 6.99 -12.88 3.31
CA LYS A 174 5.92 -12.05 3.93
C LYS A 174 5.21 -11.16 2.90
N ASN A 175 5.96 -10.62 1.93
CA ASN A 175 5.44 -9.69 0.93
C ASN A 175 5.19 -10.36 -0.41
N ILE A 176 4.08 -11.07 -0.51
CA ILE A 176 3.63 -11.77 -1.72
C ILE A 176 3.60 -10.88 -2.97
N ARG A 177 3.33 -9.59 -2.79
CA ARG A 177 3.26 -8.61 -3.89
C ARG A 177 4.60 -8.30 -4.53
N THR A 178 5.74 -8.64 -3.90
CA THR A 178 7.05 -8.52 -4.54
C THR A 178 7.15 -9.39 -5.79
N GLY A 179 6.38 -10.47 -5.82
CA GLY A 179 6.36 -11.45 -6.91
C GLY A 179 7.63 -12.27 -7.04
N TYR A 180 8.60 -12.11 -6.14
CA TYR A 180 9.79 -12.96 -6.07
C TYR A 180 9.60 -14.08 -5.06
N VAL A 181 10.03 -15.29 -5.44
CA VAL A 181 9.99 -16.46 -4.55
C VAL A 181 11.41 -16.94 -4.34
N PRO A 182 11.96 -16.84 -3.12
CA PRO A 182 13.29 -17.37 -2.83
C PRO A 182 13.27 -18.90 -2.91
N VAL A 183 14.12 -19.45 -3.78
CA VAL A 183 14.14 -20.90 -4.07
C VAL A 183 15.45 -21.58 -3.67
N LEU A 184 16.52 -20.82 -3.49
CA LEU A 184 17.82 -21.37 -3.19
C LEU A 184 18.71 -20.33 -2.53
N PHE A 185 19.50 -20.75 -1.53
CA PHE A 185 20.63 -20.01 -1.04
C PHE A 185 21.94 -20.61 -1.57
N LEU A 186 22.89 -19.75 -1.96
CA LEU A 186 24.25 -20.12 -2.31
C LEU A 186 25.22 -19.41 -1.35
N ASP A 187 26.01 -20.17 -0.59
CA ASP A 187 26.96 -19.63 0.38
C ASP A 187 28.09 -20.60 0.65
N ASP A 188 29.34 -20.24 0.36
CA ASP A 188 30.52 -21.10 0.52
C ASP A 188 30.89 -21.31 1.99
N ASN A 189 30.53 -20.37 2.87
CA ASN A 189 30.95 -20.36 4.27
C ASN A 189 29.87 -20.81 5.26
N TYR A 190 28.67 -21.11 4.78
CA TYR A 190 27.55 -21.51 5.65
C TYR A 190 27.65 -22.99 6.00
N SER A 191 27.67 -23.34 7.29
CA SER A 191 27.92 -24.70 7.79
C SER A 191 26.80 -25.32 8.62
N ASP A 192 25.77 -24.54 8.99
CA ASP A 192 24.86 -25.00 10.04
C ASP A 192 23.78 -25.98 9.55
N ASP A 193 23.00 -25.62 8.52
CA ASP A 193 21.90 -26.44 8.06
C ASP A 193 21.80 -26.50 6.52
N ASN A 194 21.26 -27.60 6.01
CA ASN A 194 20.99 -27.73 4.57
C ASN A 194 19.77 -26.95 4.08
N GLU A 195 18.98 -26.40 4.98
CA GLU A 195 17.78 -25.64 4.67
C GLU A 195 17.59 -24.45 5.65
N ILE A 196 17.16 -23.30 5.13
CA ILE A 196 16.78 -22.12 5.90
C ILE A 196 15.35 -21.77 5.54
N MET A 197 14.42 -21.77 6.52
CA MET A 197 13.00 -21.44 6.27
C MET A 197 12.39 -22.29 5.15
N GLU A 198 12.69 -23.58 5.07
CA GLU A 198 12.29 -24.51 4.01
C GLU A 198 12.88 -24.16 2.62
N ILE A 199 13.92 -23.37 2.54
CA ILE A 199 14.67 -23.05 1.32
C ILE A 199 16.02 -23.75 1.40
N PRO A 200 16.38 -24.55 0.40
CA PRO A 200 17.65 -25.29 0.38
C PRO A 200 18.87 -24.35 0.34
N VAL A 201 19.95 -24.81 0.94
CA VAL A 201 21.26 -24.16 0.90
C VAL A 201 22.27 -25.07 0.18
N ILE A 202 22.97 -24.52 -0.81
CA ILE A 202 24.09 -25.19 -1.48
C ILE A 202 25.37 -24.42 -1.17
N HIS A 203 26.42 -25.16 -0.78
CA HIS A 203 27.71 -24.62 -0.35
C HIS A 203 28.67 -24.43 -1.52
N ASP A 204 28.20 -23.82 -2.60
CA ASP A 204 29.01 -23.50 -3.78
C ASP A 204 28.39 -22.31 -4.53
N THR A 205 28.98 -21.14 -4.37
CA THR A 205 28.53 -19.92 -5.05
C THR A 205 28.87 -19.91 -6.54
N SER A 206 29.73 -20.80 -7.03
CA SER A 206 30.12 -20.88 -8.43
C SER A 206 29.04 -21.51 -9.33
N LEU A 207 28.04 -22.17 -8.75
CA LEU A 207 26.99 -22.89 -9.48
C LEU A 207 25.93 -21.99 -10.17
N GLY A 208 26.03 -20.68 -10.03
CA GLY A 208 25.08 -19.73 -10.66
C GLY A 208 24.82 -19.98 -12.14
N PRO A 209 25.83 -20.10 -13.02
CA PRO A 209 25.65 -20.37 -14.44
C PRO A 209 24.93 -21.70 -14.73
N GLU A 210 25.23 -22.73 -13.95
CA GLU A 210 24.57 -24.05 -14.10
C GLU A 210 23.10 -23.99 -13.68
N ILE A 211 22.80 -23.30 -12.57
CA ILE A 211 21.43 -23.07 -12.09
C ILE A 211 20.60 -22.33 -13.13
N VAL A 212 21.14 -21.26 -13.71
CA VAL A 212 20.47 -20.50 -14.78
C VAL A 212 20.18 -21.41 -15.98
N LYS A 213 21.18 -22.19 -16.44
CA LYS A 213 21.06 -23.09 -17.59
C LYS A 213 20.06 -24.21 -17.36
N ARG A 214 20.07 -24.81 -16.17
CA ARG A 214 19.26 -26.01 -15.86
C ARG A 214 17.83 -25.68 -15.46
N TYR A 215 17.61 -24.59 -14.71
CA TYR A 215 16.29 -24.26 -14.12
C TYR A 215 15.69 -22.97 -14.71
N ASN A 216 16.39 -22.28 -15.62
CA ASN A 216 15.95 -20.99 -16.20
C ASN A 216 15.58 -19.93 -15.16
N ILE A 217 16.26 -19.95 -14.01
CA ILE A 217 16.10 -18.94 -12.97
C ILE A 217 16.82 -17.69 -13.43
N LYS A 218 16.10 -16.56 -13.49
CA LYS A 218 16.61 -15.31 -14.10
C LYS A 218 17.01 -14.26 -13.10
N MET A 219 16.72 -14.47 -11.80
CA MET A 219 16.91 -13.48 -10.74
C MET A 219 17.92 -13.97 -9.71
N ALA A 220 18.92 -13.13 -9.42
CA ALA A 220 19.83 -13.30 -8.30
C ALA A 220 19.75 -12.12 -7.34
N ILE A 221 19.84 -12.38 -6.05
CA ILE A 221 19.91 -11.39 -4.99
C ILE A 221 21.18 -11.63 -4.21
N VAL A 222 22.14 -10.70 -4.26
CA VAL A 222 23.41 -10.80 -3.54
C VAL A 222 23.25 -10.12 -2.19
N ALA A 223 23.17 -10.93 -1.14
CA ALA A 223 22.95 -10.53 0.25
C ALA A 223 24.20 -10.82 1.12
N MET A 224 25.37 -10.49 0.62
CA MET A 224 26.68 -10.67 1.25
C MET A 224 27.36 -9.31 1.47
N PRO A 225 26.86 -8.48 2.40
CA PRO A 225 27.35 -7.10 2.59
C PRO A 225 28.74 -7.02 3.21
N GLU A 226 29.27 -8.11 3.71
CA GLU A 226 30.59 -8.19 4.37
C GLU A 226 31.74 -8.54 3.39
N LEU A 227 31.37 -8.87 2.12
CA LEU A 227 32.39 -9.16 1.11
C LEU A 227 33.19 -7.91 0.76
N ASP A 228 34.53 -8.08 0.69
CA ASP A 228 35.40 -7.05 0.14
C ASP A 228 35.15 -6.82 -1.36
N ALA A 229 35.58 -5.68 -1.87
CA ALA A 229 35.29 -5.26 -3.24
C ALA A 229 35.87 -6.22 -4.31
N ALA A 230 37.01 -6.88 -4.02
CA ALA A 230 37.64 -7.80 -4.95
C ALA A 230 36.88 -9.12 -5.04
N SER A 231 36.48 -9.69 -3.89
CA SER A 231 35.66 -10.90 -3.79
C SER A 231 34.27 -10.68 -4.39
N LEU A 232 33.60 -9.54 -4.10
CA LEU A 232 32.35 -9.18 -4.69
C LEU A 232 32.44 -9.08 -6.22
N ARG A 233 33.44 -8.40 -6.76
CA ARG A 233 33.68 -8.30 -8.20
C ARG A 233 33.86 -9.68 -8.84
N ASN A 234 34.63 -10.57 -8.19
CA ASN A 234 34.84 -11.93 -8.66
C ASN A 234 33.50 -12.72 -8.69
N LEU A 235 32.74 -12.66 -7.63
CA LEU A 235 31.40 -13.28 -7.53
C LEU A 235 30.45 -12.77 -8.62
N LEU A 236 30.38 -11.45 -8.79
CA LEU A 236 29.53 -10.82 -9.80
C LEU A 236 29.91 -11.27 -11.21
N ASN A 237 31.22 -11.29 -11.54
CA ASN A 237 31.67 -11.63 -12.88
C ASN A 237 31.56 -13.13 -13.18
N LYS A 238 31.82 -14.01 -12.22
CA LYS A 238 31.90 -15.46 -12.46
C LYS A 238 30.59 -16.17 -12.32
N SER A 239 29.72 -15.73 -11.41
CA SER A 239 28.52 -16.45 -11.07
C SER A 239 27.24 -15.63 -11.30
N VAL A 240 27.17 -14.44 -10.75
CA VAL A 240 25.95 -13.62 -10.77
C VAL A 240 25.65 -13.05 -12.16
N SER A 241 26.66 -12.77 -12.98
CA SER A 241 26.51 -12.27 -14.35
C SER A 241 25.72 -13.21 -15.29
N ALA A 242 25.60 -14.48 -14.96
CA ALA A 242 24.79 -15.43 -15.70
C ALA A 242 23.28 -15.15 -15.57
N PHE A 243 22.85 -14.51 -14.49
CA PHE A 243 21.46 -14.17 -14.27
C PHE A 243 21.11 -12.90 -15.07
N ARG A 244 19.87 -12.88 -15.61
CA ARG A 244 19.38 -11.73 -16.38
C ARG A 244 19.16 -10.50 -15.52
N TYR A 245 18.75 -10.69 -14.28
CA TYR A 245 18.48 -9.64 -13.31
C TYR A 245 19.24 -9.97 -12.03
N ASN A 246 19.92 -8.98 -11.48
CA ASN A 246 20.61 -9.11 -10.21
C ASN A 246 20.35 -7.86 -9.35
N VAL A 247 20.23 -8.09 -8.05
CA VAL A 247 20.06 -7.05 -7.04
C VAL A 247 21.15 -7.24 -6.00
N LEU A 248 21.91 -6.20 -5.73
CA LEU A 248 22.89 -6.18 -4.65
C LEU A 248 22.27 -5.53 -3.41
N ILE A 249 22.33 -6.22 -2.29
CA ILE A 249 21.91 -5.70 -0.98
C ILE A 249 23.13 -5.19 -0.24
N PRO A 250 23.31 -3.88 -0.12
CA PRO A 250 24.44 -3.30 0.61
C PRO A 250 24.25 -3.41 2.13
N ASN A 251 25.34 -3.26 2.89
CA ASN A 251 25.29 -3.28 4.36
C ASN A 251 24.73 -1.96 4.92
N PHE A 252 23.42 -1.90 5.07
CA PHE A 252 22.74 -0.75 5.67
C PHE A 252 21.90 -1.14 6.90
N PHE A 253 22.22 -2.27 7.55
CA PHE A 253 21.44 -2.75 8.71
C PHE A 253 21.35 -1.74 9.86
N ASN A 254 22.40 -0.92 10.04
CA ASN A 254 22.43 0.13 11.07
C ASN A 254 21.83 1.47 10.58
N ILE A 255 21.49 1.56 9.29
CA ILE A 255 20.83 2.74 8.69
C ILE A 255 19.38 2.35 8.42
N SER A 256 18.69 2.00 9.48
CA SER A 256 17.28 1.62 9.40
C SER A 256 16.47 2.75 8.80
N ASN A 257 15.65 2.42 7.80
CA ASN A 257 14.60 3.27 7.26
C ASN A 257 15.05 4.51 6.45
N ILE A 258 16.19 4.49 5.79
CA ILE A 258 16.55 5.56 4.85
C ILE A 258 16.13 5.15 3.44
N TRP A 259 15.22 5.94 2.83
CA TRP A 259 14.93 5.80 1.40
C TRP A 259 16.16 6.24 0.60
N MET A 260 16.65 5.34 -0.24
CA MET A 260 17.82 5.57 -1.06
C MET A 260 17.42 5.54 -2.52
N SER A 261 17.84 6.52 -3.28
CA SER A 261 17.84 6.48 -4.73
C SER A 261 19.28 6.39 -5.23
N VAL A 262 19.46 5.56 -6.24
CA VAL A 262 20.77 5.44 -6.89
C VAL A 262 20.95 6.60 -7.86
N ARG A 263 22.10 7.29 -7.74
CA ARG A 263 22.54 8.33 -8.66
C ARG A 263 23.88 7.92 -9.29
N ASP A 264 23.98 8.06 -10.57
CA ASP A 264 25.26 7.92 -11.28
C ASP A 264 25.90 9.31 -11.42
N PHE A 265 27.10 9.43 -10.85
CA PHE A 265 27.95 10.60 -11.00
C PHE A 265 29.08 10.26 -11.98
N SER A 266 28.75 10.09 -13.25
CA SER A 266 29.71 9.78 -14.32
C SER A 266 30.55 8.52 -14.06
N GLY A 267 29.87 7.42 -13.67
CA GLY A 267 30.51 6.14 -13.35
C GLY A 267 30.79 5.92 -11.87
N ILE A 268 30.52 6.90 -11.02
CA ILE A 268 30.57 6.75 -9.55
C ILE A 268 29.15 6.55 -9.03
N LEU A 269 28.91 5.40 -8.42
CA LEU A 269 27.63 5.07 -7.79
C LEU A 269 27.45 5.91 -6.52
N GLY A 270 26.54 6.88 -6.57
CA GLY A 270 26.12 7.66 -5.42
C GLY A 270 24.78 7.17 -4.87
N ILE A 271 24.63 7.20 -3.56
CA ILE A 271 23.36 6.91 -2.90
C ILE A 271 22.80 8.22 -2.36
N GLU A 272 21.71 8.69 -2.96
CA GLU A 272 21.00 9.87 -2.50
C GLU A 272 20.00 9.47 -1.41
N THR A 273 20.15 10.09 -0.24
CA THR A 273 19.19 9.99 0.85
C THR A 273 18.36 11.27 0.88
N SER A 274 17.11 11.21 0.45
CA SER A 274 16.27 12.40 0.43
C SER A 274 14.95 12.16 1.17
N HIS A 275 14.53 13.16 1.93
CA HIS A 275 13.20 13.19 2.54
C HIS A 275 12.24 13.96 1.63
N LYS A 276 11.59 13.27 0.72
CA LYS A 276 10.73 13.91 -0.31
C LYS A 276 9.68 14.84 0.27
N LEU A 277 9.11 14.50 1.43
CA LEU A 277 8.08 15.31 2.07
C LEU A 277 8.63 16.53 2.81
N LYS A 278 9.95 16.69 2.95
CA LYS A 278 10.54 17.92 3.51
C LYS A 278 10.74 19.02 2.46
N LEU A 279 10.60 18.73 1.18
CA LEU A 279 10.68 19.72 0.11
C LEU A 279 9.43 20.62 0.13
N ASN A 280 9.64 21.93 0.16
CA ASN A 280 8.54 22.92 0.23
C ASN A 280 7.53 22.78 -0.91
N PHE A 281 7.98 22.44 -2.11
CA PHE A 281 7.13 22.18 -3.26
C PHE A 281 6.17 21.00 -3.02
N ASN A 282 6.68 19.89 -2.49
CA ASN A 282 5.87 18.71 -2.16
C ASN A 282 4.87 18.99 -1.04
N LEU A 283 5.28 19.77 -0.03
CA LEU A 283 4.37 20.19 1.03
C LEU A 283 3.24 21.09 0.49
N GLY A 284 3.54 21.94 -0.50
CA GLY A 284 2.54 22.77 -1.20
C GLY A 284 1.53 21.93 -1.96
N ILE A 285 2.01 20.98 -2.79
CA ILE A 285 1.15 20.05 -3.53
C ILE A 285 0.27 19.25 -2.56
N LYS A 286 0.88 18.69 -1.52
CA LYS A 286 0.15 17.93 -0.49
C LYS A 286 -0.96 18.77 0.14
N ARG A 287 -0.69 20.02 0.46
CA ARG A 287 -1.68 20.93 1.05
C ARG A 287 -2.85 21.20 0.11
N ILE A 288 -2.58 21.42 -1.17
CA ILE A 288 -3.62 21.59 -2.19
C ILE A 288 -4.49 20.33 -2.28
N ILE A 289 -3.88 19.14 -2.35
CA ILE A 289 -4.59 17.87 -2.36
C ILE A 289 -5.47 17.71 -1.12
N ASP A 290 -4.93 17.96 0.08
CA ASP A 290 -5.67 17.89 1.34
C ASP A 290 -6.92 18.79 1.32
N ILE A 291 -6.77 20.04 0.88
CA ILE A 291 -7.89 21.00 0.81
C ILE A 291 -8.93 20.56 -0.20
N LEU A 292 -8.51 20.16 -1.41
CA LEU A 292 -9.44 19.72 -2.45
C LEU A 292 -10.25 18.50 -2.01
N PHE A 293 -9.59 17.49 -1.43
CA PHE A 293 -10.29 16.30 -0.91
C PHE A 293 -11.27 16.64 0.22
N VAL A 294 -10.88 17.54 1.14
CA VAL A 294 -11.77 17.92 2.24
C VAL A 294 -12.95 18.76 1.75
N LEU A 295 -12.76 19.65 0.77
CA LEU A 295 -13.84 20.45 0.22
C LEU A 295 -14.83 19.56 -0.57
N PHE A 296 -14.34 18.82 -1.55
CA PHE A 296 -15.23 17.99 -2.39
C PHE A 296 -15.81 16.81 -1.61
N GLY A 297 -14.99 16.05 -0.88
CA GLY A 297 -15.46 14.94 -0.06
C GLY A 297 -16.29 15.41 1.12
N GLY A 298 -15.92 16.54 1.72
CA GLY A 298 -16.66 17.14 2.85
C GLY A 298 -18.08 17.55 2.48
N ILE A 299 -18.29 18.13 1.30
CA ILE A 299 -19.63 18.49 0.82
C ILE A 299 -20.51 17.23 0.70
N ILE A 300 -19.97 16.15 0.15
CA ILE A 300 -20.69 14.88 -0.01
C ILE A 300 -21.03 14.26 1.36
N ILE A 301 -20.11 14.32 2.31
CA ILE A 301 -20.23 13.66 3.62
C ILE A 301 -21.01 14.56 4.61
N LEU A 302 -21.08 15.86 4.39
CA LEU A 302 -21.69 16.83 5.33
C LEU A 302 -23.12 16.47 5.78
N PRO A 303 -24.06 16.09 4.89
CA PRO A 303 -25.40 15.69 5.32
C PRO A 303 -25.39 14.52 6.31
N PHE A 304 -24.47 13.55 6.09
CA PHE A 304 -24.31 12.40 6.96
C PHE A 304 -23.69 12.79 8.31
N LEU A 305 -22.72 13.71 8.33
CA LEU A 305 -22.13 14.24 9.57
C LEU A 305 -23.16 15.02 10.39
N LEU A 306 -24.05 15.79 9.74
CA LEU A 306 -25.14 16.48 10.39
C LEU A 306 -26.15 15.51 11.01
N LEU A 307 -26.48 14.42 10.31
CA LEU A 307 -27.32 13.35 10.85
C LEU A 307 -26.68 12.71 12.09
N ILE A 308 -25.40 12.38 12.04
CA ILE A 308 -24.66 11.86 13.21
C ILE A 308 -24.71 12.86 14.37
N ALA A 309 -24.47 14.14 14.12
CA ALA A 309 -24.54 15.19 15.12
C ALA A 309 -25.92 15.27 15.80
N LEU A 310 -26.99 15.16 15.01
CA LEU A 310 -28.36 15.12 15.50
C LEU A 310 -28.60 13.88 16.37
N LEU A 311 -28.19 12.69 15.93
CA LEU A 311 -28.33 11.45 16.71
C LEU A 311 -27.60 11.53 18.05
N ILE A 312 -26.37 12.08 18.09
CA ILE A 312 -25.64 12.30 19.34
C ILE A 312 -26.40 13.26 20.26
N LYS A 313 -26.98 14.34 19.71
CA LYS A 313 -27.69 15.34 20.48
C LYS A 313 -28.99 14.80 21.09
N ILE A 314 -29.69 13.90 20.37
CA ILE A 314 -30.92 13.25 20.85
C ILE A 314 -30.63 12.18 21.92
N THR A 315 -29.55 11.40 21.71
CA THR A 315 -29.25 10.25 22.57
C THR A 315 -28.40 10.57 23.80
N SER A 316 -27.79 11.76 23.87
CA SER A 316 -26.90 12.15 24.97
C SER A 316 -26.87 13.66 25.18
N SER A 317 -27.08 14.12 26.41
CA SER A 317 -27.00 15.55 26.79
C SER A 317 -25.57 16.08 26.71
N GLY A 318 -25.36 17.32 26.24
CA GLY A 318 -24.08 18.04 26.19
C GLY A 318 -23.61 18.35 24.77
N HIS A 319 -22.30 18.67 24.62
CA HIS A 319 -21.72 19.05 23.33
C HIS A 319 -21.57 17.84 22.39
N VAL A 320 -21.85 18.03 21.09
CA VAL A 320 -21.71 17.02 20.05
C VAL A 320 -20.25 16.67 19.79
N LEU A 321 -19.39 17.68 19.84
CA LEU A 321 -17.95 17.57 19.58
C LEU A 321 -17.17 17.46 20.91
N TYR A 322 -16.17 16.59 20.90
CA TYR A 322 -15.17 16.44 21.94
C TYR A 322 -13.81 16.90 21.40
N LYS A 323 -13.05 17.60 22.22
CA LYS A 323 -11.70 18.08 21.90
C LYS A 323 -10.68 17.26 22.65
N HIS A 324 -9.78 16.61 21.91
CA HIS A 324 -8.71 15.81 22.48
C HIS A 324 -7.36 16.45 22.20
N LYS A 325 -6.61 16.77 23.26
CA LYS A 325 -5.27 17.36 23.14
C LYS A 325 -4.30 16.34 22.54
N ARG A 326 -3.63 16.69 21.46
CA ARG A 326 -2.69 15.85 20.71
C ARG A 326 -1.47 16.66 20.31
N LEU A 327 -0.39 15.95 19.95
CA LEU A 327 0.82 16.56 19.39
C LEU A 327 0.74 16.54 17.86
N GLY A 328 1.06 17.69 17.28
CA GLY A 328 1.10 17.91 15.84
C GLY A 328 2.53 18.12 15.32
N LYS A 329 2.64 18.87 14.22
CA LYS A 329 3.92 19.19 13.59
C LYS A 329 4.89 19.83 14.58
N ASN A 330 6.13 19.36 14.63
CA ASN A 330 7.21 19.79 15.53
C ASN A 330 6.83 19.70 17.02
N GLY A 331 6.03 18.71 17.40
CA GLY A 331 5.59 18.52 18.78
C GLY A 331 4.61 19.59 19.31
N LYS A 332 4.10 20.50 18.46
CA LYS A 332 3.19 21.55 18.89
C LYS A 332 1.83 20.95 19.25
N PRO A 333 1.29 21.24 20.45
CA PRO A 333 -0.01 20.74 20.84
C PRO A 333 -1.14 21.37 20.05
N PHE A 334 -2.16 20.58 19.71
CA PHE A 334 -3.41 21.04 19.10
C PHE A 334 -4.59 20.23 19.63
N TYR A 335 -5.81 20.68 19.35
CA TYR A 335 -7.03 19.96 19.73
C TYR A 335 -7.64 19.23 18.54
N ALA A 336 -7.51 17.89 18.52
CA ALA A 336 -8.18 17.03 17.55
C ALA A 336 -9.69 16.97 17.86
N TYR A 337 -10.52 17.30 16.88
CA TYR A 337 -11.97 17.26 17.02
C TYR A 337 -12.48 15.83 16.76
N LYS A 338 -13.37 15.37 17.64
CA LYS A 338 -14.05 14.08 17.49
C LYS A 338 -15.53 14.21 17.83
N PHE A 339 -16.37 13.35 17.27
CA PHE A 339 -17.70 13.19 17.81
C PHE A 339 -17.67 12.58 19.20
N ARG A 340 -18.53 13.04 20.07
CA ARG A 340 -18.65 12.48 21.42
C ARG A 340 -19.28 11.09 21.34
N THR A 341 -18.54 10.11 21.83
CA THR A 341 -18.95 8.68 21.87
C THR A 341 -19.26 8.18 23.27
N MET A 342 -18.94 8.99 24.30
CA MET A 342 -19.12 8.66 25.71
C MET A 342 -20.17 9.56 26.38
N LYS A 343 -20.70 9.11 27.50
CA LYS A 343 -21.60 9.88 28.35
C LYS A 343 -20.86 11.10 28.95
N LYS A 344 -21.64 12.09 29.44
CA LYS A 344 -21.08 13.34 29.98
C LYS A 344 -20.19 13.13 31.21
N ASP A 345 -20.58 12.17 32.04
CA ASP A 345 -19.95 11.79 33.32
C ASP A 345 -18.93 10.63 33.18
N ALA A 346 -18.38 10.44 31.99
CA ALA A 346 -17.51 9.31 31.65
C ALA A 346 -16.24 9.23 32.53
N GLU A 347 -15.66 10.36 32.93
CA GLU A 347 -14.47 10.38 33.81
C GLU A 347 -14.81 9.96 35.25
N GLU A 348 -15.93 10.46 35.78
CA GLU A 348 -16.42 10.04 37.11
C GLU A 348 -16.79 8.56 37.14
N GLN A 349 -17.46 8.08 36.09
CA GLN A 349 -17.77 6.66 35.94
C GLN A 349 -16.50 5.80 35.85
N LEU A 350 -15.44 6.26 35.14
CA LEU A 350 -14.18 5.54 35.08
C LEU A 350 -13.57 5.41 36.47
N LYS A 351 -13.49 6.52 37.23
CA LYS A 351 -12.91 6.51 38.59
C LYS A 351 -13.64 5.52 39.47
N LYS A 352 -14.97 5.54 39.47
CA LYS A 352 -15.79 4.59 40.21
C LYS A 352 -15.56 3.14 39.84
N LEU A 353 -15.41 2.86 38.51
CA LEU A 353 -15.14 1.52 38.00
C LEU A 353 -13.75 1.01 38.41
N LEU A 354 -12.72 1.85 38.36
CA LEU A 354 -11.38 1.53 38.77
C LEU A 354 -11.24 1.32 40.26
N ASP A 355 -12.08 1.99 41.09
CA ASP A 355 -12.11 1.85 42.53
C ASP A 355 -12.92 0.61 42.98
N SER A 356 -13.89 0.16 42.15
CA SER A 356 -14.80 -0.94 42.50
C SER A 356 -14.31 -2.32 42.06
N ASP A 357 -13.48 -2.42 41.01
CA ASP A 357 -13.07 -3.70 40.42
C ASP A 357 -11.57 -3.73 40.10
N PRO A 358 -10.78 -4.52 40.85
CA PRO A 358 -9.34 -4.65 40.60
C PRO A 358 -8.99 -5.20 39.18
N ALA A 359 -9.84 -6.08 38.62
CA ALA A 359 -9.59 -6.64 37.29
C ALA A 359 -9.77 -5.58 36.20
N ILE A 360 -10.75 -4.69 36.37
CA ILE A 360 -10.94 -3.54 35.46
C ILE A 360 -9.77 -2.56 35.57
N ARG A 361 -9.23 -2.37 36.78
CA ARG A 361 -8.04 -1.54 37.02
C ARG A 361 -6.83 -2.11 36.29
N GLU A 362 -6.55 -3.41 36.43
CA GLU A 362 -5.43 -4.08 35.78
C GLU A 362 -5.57 -4.00 34.23
N GLU A 363 -6.78 -4.24 33.69
CA GLU A 363 -7.05 -4.09 32.24
C GLU A 363 -6.80 -2.67 31.79
N TRP A 364 -7.19 -1.66 32.57
CA TRP A 364 -6.98 -0.25 32.24
C TRP A 364 -5.52 0.16 32.31
N GLU A 365 -4.78 -0.23 33.36
CA GLU A 365 -3.36 0.09 33.49
C GLU A 365 -2.53 -0.49 32.37
N LYS A 366 -2.88 -1.71 31.89
CA LYS A 366 -2.20 -2.38 30.79
C LYS A 366 -2.49 -1.77 29.41
N ASN A 367 -3.73 -1.39 29.15
CA ASN A 367 -4.19 -1.07 27.80
C ASN A 367 -4.72 0.37 27.63
N HIS A 368 -4.98 1.10 28.70
CA HIS A 368 -5.71 2.37 28.74
C HIS A 368 -7.06 2.31 27.99
N LYS A 369 -7.64 1.11 27.89
CA LYS A 369 -8.91 0.80 27.25
C LYS A 369 -9.58 -0.36 27.98
N LEU A 370 -10.92 -0.37 27.99
CA LEU A 370 -11.72 -1.48 28.48
C LEU A 370 -12.40 -2.20 27.33
N LYS A 371 -12.37 -3.54 27.30
CA LYS A 371 -13.06 -4.35 26.26
C LYS A 371 -14.58 -4.11 26.25
N LYS A 372 -15.18 -3.97 27.42
CA LYS A 372 -16.60 -3.62 27.59
C LYS A 372 -16.70 -2.34 28.41
N ASP A 373 -16.62 -1.20 27.74
CA ASP A 373 -16.67 0.11 28.39
C ASP A 373 -18.12 0.62 28.50
N PRO A 374 -18.71 0.65 29.74
CA PRO A 374 -20.10 1.06 29.97
C PRO A 374 -20.34 2.56 29.76
N ARG A 375 -19.28 3.34 29.63
CA ARG A 375 -19.33 4.78 29.39
C ARG A 375 -19.68 5.11 27.94
N ILE A 376 -19.50 4.12 27.02
CA ILE A 376 -19.75 4.32 25.58
C ILE A 376 -21.26 4.24 25.31
N THR A 377 -21.81 5.26 24.65
CA THR A 377 -23.21 5.28 24.22
C THR A 377 -23.47 4.27 23.09
N ALA A 378 -24.74 3.89 22.83
CA ALA A 378 -25.08 2.99 21.73
C ALA A 378 -24.63 3.57 20.37
N VAL A 379 -24.90 4.84 20.11
CA VAL A 379 -24.44 5.57 18.92
C VAL A 379 -22.92 5.63 18.91
N GLY A 380 -22.27 5.93 20.04
CA GLY A 380 -20.82 5.99 20.17
C GLY A 380 -20.13 4.67 19.83
N ARG A 381 -20.74 3.52 20.13
CA ARG A 381 -20.22 2.20 19.78
C ARG A 381 -20.17 2.00 18.26
N ILE A 382 -21.22 2.40 17.55
CA ILE A 382 -21.25 2.34 16.08
C ILE A 382 -20.19 3.26 15.49
N LEU A 383 -20.09 4.50 16.00
CA LEU A 383 -19.14 5.49 15.52
C LEU A 383 -17.68 5.01 15.69
N ARG A 384 -17.34 4.45 16.84
CA ARG A 384 -15.99 3.88 17.09
C ARG A 384 -15.68 2.68 16.21
N ARG A 385 -16.66 1.78 16.03
CA ARG A 385 -16.50 0.61 15.16
C ARG A 385 -16.26 0.99 13.70
N THR A 386 -16.86 2.08 13.24
CA THR A 386 -16.73 2.58 11.86
C THR A 386 -15.67 3.67 11.71
N SER A 387 -15.05 4.12 12.82
CA SER A 387 -14.13 5.27 12.89
C SER A 387 -14.76 6.59 12.42
N PHE A 388 -16.07 6.69 12.34
CA PHE A 388 -16.75 7.94 12.00
C PHE A 388 -16.67 9.00 13.09
N ASP A 389 -16.32 8.63 14.32
CA ASP A 389 -16.06 9.56 15.40
C ASP A 389 -14.87 10.51 15.10
N GLU A 390 -13.97 10.15 14.21
CA GLU A 390 -12.80 10.96 13.83
C GLU A 390 -13.04 11.93 12.67
N PHE A 391 -14.19 11.84 11.95
CA PHE A 391 -14.47 12.73 10.82
C PHE A 391 -14.47 14.24 11.13
N PRO A 392 -14.86 14.73 12.34
CA PRO A 392 -14.70 16.14 12.67
C PRO A 392 -13.26 16.68 12.59
N GLN A 393 -12.24 15.81 12.54
CA GLN A 393 -10.85 16.21 12.27
C GLN A 393 -10.65 16.80 10.87
N LEU A 394 -11.60 16.67 9.94
CA LEU A 394 -11.61 17.43 8.69
C LEU A 394 -11.51 18.93 8.94
N ILE A 395 -12.05 19.43 10.06
CA ILE A 395 -11.90 20.82 10.49
C ILE A 395 -10.44 21.14 10.82
N ASN A 396 -9.70 20.21 11.47
CA ASN A 396 -8.29 20.38 11.77
C ASN A 396 -7.45 20.42 10.49
N ILE A 397 -7.84 19.63 9.47
CA ILE A 397 -7.17 19.65 8.16
C ILE A 397 -7.37 21.02 7.50
N LEU A 398 -8.60 21.56 7.48
CA LEU A 398 -8.86 22.89 6.93
C LEU A 398 -8.08 23.98 7.68
N LYS A 399 -7.99 23.91 9.00
CA LYS A 399 -7.18 24.82 9.83
C LYS A 399 -5.67 24.67 9.57
N GLY A 400 -5.23 23.57 8.96
CA GLY A 400 -3.81 23.32 8.69
C GLY A 400 -3.05 22.72 9.86
N GLU A 401 -3.73 22.23 10.88
CA GLU A 401 -3.16 21.52 12.03
C GLU A 401 -2.86 20.06 11.70
N MET A 402 -3.63 19.47 10.77
CA MET A 402 -3.53 18.11 10.28
C MET A 402 -3.47 18.06 8.76
N SER A 403 -3.22 16.87 8.23
CA SER A 403 -3.31 16.44 6.83
C SER A 403 -4.26 15.26 6.71
N LEU A 404 -4.74 14.94 5.51
CA LEU A 404 -5.51 13.70 5.27
C LEU A 404 -4.67 12.46 5.58
N VAL A 405 -3.46 12.42 5.05
CA VAL A 405 -2.53 11.31 5.23
C VAL A 405 -1.28 11.77 5.95
N GLY A 406 -0.85 11.03 6.95
CA GLY A 406 0.34 11.33 7.73
C GLY A 406 0.50 10.41 8.94
N PRO A 407 1.54 10.61 9.76
CA PRO A 407 1.69 9.93 11.05
C PRO A 407 0.48 10.20 11.94
N ARG A 408 0.09 9.22 12.76
CA ARG A 408 -1.02 9.41 13.69
C ARG A 408 -0.68 10.46 14.74
N PRO A 409 -1.59 11.42 15.07
CA PRO A 409 -1.37 12.34 16.17
C PRO A 409 -1.34 11.59 17.51
N ILE A 410 -0.28 11.79 18.28
CA ILE A 410 -0.01 11.09 19.56
C ILE A 410 -0.32 11.98 20.77
N VAL A 411 -0.40 11.38 21.94
CA VAL A 411 -0.40 12.07 23.23
C VAL A 411 1.03 12.27 23.74
N TYR A 412 1.21 13.14 24.73
CA TYR A 412 2.52 13.48 25.26
C TYR A 412 3.27 12.26 25.81
N ASP A 413 2.57 11.36 26.48
CA ASP A 413 3.13 10.15 27.07
C ASP A 413 3.63 9.11 26.05
N GLU A 414 3.29 9.29 24.77
CA GLU A 414 3.76 8.42 23.70
C GLU A 414 5.11 8.87 23.09
N ILE A 415 5.63 10.05 23.44
CA ILE A 415 6.90 10.58 22.87
C ILE A 415 8.05 9.60 23.10
N GLU A 416 8.19 9.10 24.35
CA GLU A 416 9.27 8.20 24.73
C GLU A 416 9.31 6.92 23.86
N LYS A 417 8.14 6.47 23.38
CA LYS A 417 8.05 5.27 22.53
C LYS A 417 8.59 5.49 21.12
N TYR A 418 8.71 6.74 20.68
CA TYR A 418 9.29 7.11 19.39
C TYR A 418 10.81 7.35 19.50
N GLY A 419 11.33 7.64 20.69
CA GLY A 419 12.75 7.92 20.92
C GLY A 419 13.33 8.95 19.96
N ASP A 420 14.49 8.68 19.38
CA ASP A 420 15.20 9.58 18.44
C ASP A 420 14.43 9.83 17.14
N ASP A 421 13.45 8.99 16.80
CA ASP A 421 12.65 9.12 15.59
C ASP A 421 11.55 10.17 15.70
N PHE A 422 11.24 10.64 16.91
CA PHE A 422 10.15 11.60 17.16
C PHE A 422 10.28 12.86 16.31
N ASP A 423 11.40 13.56 16.39
CA ASP A 423 11.61 14.82 15.66
C ASP A 423 11.54 14.63 14.14
N ARG A 424 12.03 13.49 13.66
CA ARG A 424 11.98 13.14 12.25
C ARG A 424 10.55 12.92 11.78
N ILE A 425 9.77 12.13 12.51
CA ILE A 425 8.40 11.76 12.14
C ILE A 425 7.46 12.95 12.29
N PHE A 426 7.56 13.68 13.39
CA PHE A 426 6.70 14.83 13.63
C PHE A 426 7.21 16.15 13.03
N SER A 427 8.24 16.11 12.15
CA SER A 427 8.62 17.26 11.31
C SER A 427 7.52 17.66 10.30
N ILE A 428 6.54 16.78 10.06
CA ILE A 428 5.38 17.00 9.18
C ILE A 428 4.07 17.03 9.99
N LYS A 429 2.97 17.41 9.34
CA LYS A 429 1.65 17.40 9.98
C LYS A 429 1.15 15.96 10.19
N PRO A 430 0.51 15.66 11.33
CA PRO A 430 -0.13 14.38 11.53
C PRO A 430 -1.32 14.20 10.60
N GLY A 431 -1.65 12.94 10.29
CA GLY A 431 -2.72 12.56 9.39
C GLY A 431 -4.00 12.09 10.08
N LEU A 432 -5.13 12.23 9.38
CA LEU A 432 -6.39 11.55 9.74
C LEU A 432 -6.25 10.04 9.51
N THR A 433 -5.59 9.65 8.44
CA THR A 433 -5.16 8.28 8.16
C THR A 433 -3.66 8.22 7.89
N GLY A 434 -3.07 7.04 7.91
CA GLY A 434 -1.63 6.87 7.71
C GLY A 434 -1.29 5.48 7.18
N LEU A 435 -0.05 5.32 6.74
CA LEU A 435 0.42 4.09 6.12
C LEU A 435 0.32 2.89 7.07
N TRP A 436 0.74 3.02 8.33
CA TRP A 436 0.63 1.94 9.31
C TRP A 436 -0.83 1.59 9.61
N GLN A 437 -1.74 2.59 9.64
CA GLN A 437 -3.16 2.38 9.90
C GLN A 437 -3.84 1.52 8.82
N VAL A 438 -3.32 1.48 7.60
CA VAL A 438 -3.85 0.67 6.50
C VAL A 438 -3.04 -0.59 6.21
N SER A 439 -1.85 -0.76 6.83
CA SER A 439 -0.94 -1.89 6.58
C SER A 439 -0.98 -2.97 7.65
N GLY A 440 -1.17 -2.65 8.94
CA GLY A 440 -1.16 -3.64 10.02
C GLY A 440 -2.09 -3.32 11.19
N ARG A 441 -2.52 -2.04 11.35
CA ARG A 441 -3.45 -1.59 12.41
C ARG A 441 -3.02 -2.02 13.84
N SER A 442 -3.96 -2.66 14.57
CA SER A 442 -3.78 -3.07 15.97
C SER A 442 -2.73 -4.16 16.18
N ASP A 443 -2.38 -4.92 15.14
CA ASP A 443 -1.44 -6.04 15.26
C ASP A 443 0.03 -5.59 15.06
N THR A 444 0.27 -4.29 14.78
CA THR A 444 1.60 -3.72 14.64
C THR A 444 2.17 -3.27 15.97
N ASN A 445 3.41 -3.67 16.27
CA ASN A 445 4.16 -3.12 17.39
C ASN A 445 4.58 -1.65 17.13
N TYR A 446 5.16 -0.98 18.13
CA TYR A 446 5.57 0.42 17.97
C TYR A 446 6.70 0.60 16.95
N GLN A 447 7.63 -0.33 16.87
CA GLN A 447 8.74 -0.29 15.90
C GLN A 447 8.24 -0.38 14.46
N ASP A 448 7.25 -1.24 14.21
CA ASP A 448 6.63 -1.32 12.88
C ASP A 448 5.93 -0.01 12.51
N ARG A 449 5.25 0.66 13.47
CA ARG A 449 4.61 1.96 13.23
C ARG A 449 5.64 3.02 12.86
N ILE A 450 6.74 3.11 13.60
CA ILE A 450 7.86 4.01 13.32
C ILE A 450 8.41 3.74 11.93
N SER A 451 8.60 2.48 11.57
CA SER A 451 9.09 2.07 10.25
C SER A 451 8.15 2.50 9.12
N TYR A 452 6.83 2.30 9.27
CA TYR A 452 5.84 2.73 8.28
C TYR A 452 5.76 4.25 8.16
N ASP A 453 5.78 4.98 9.26
CA ASP A 453 5.71 6.44 9.26
C ASP A 453 6.99 7.03 8.66
N THR A 454 8.14 6.46 8.95
CA THR A 454 9.41 6.82 8.34
C THR A 454 9.41 6.56 6.83
N TYR A 455 9.00 5.37 6.40
CA TYR A 455 8.85 5.05 4.99
C TYR A 455 7.93 6.04 4.27
N TYR A 456 6.80 6.42 4.88
CA TYR A 456 5.87 7.37 4.32
C TYR A 456 6.52 8.74 4.06
N ILE A 457 7.26 9.28 5.04
CA ILE A 457 7.91 10.59 4.92
C ILE A 457 8.96 10.61 3.81
N GLN A 458 9.70 9.53 3.69
CA GLN A 458 10.81 9.39 2.75
C GLN A 458 10.34 9.11 1.33
N SER A 459 9.35 8.23 1.19
CA SER A 459 8.84 7.75 -0.10
C SER A 459 7.64 8.53 -0.62
N TRP A 460 7.27 9.61 0.05
CA TRP A 460 6.05 10.34 -0.25
C TRP A 460 5.89 10.66 -1.74
N SER A 461 4.69 10.45 -2.21
CA SER A 461 4.17 10.93 -3.48
C SER A 461 2.66 11.14 -3.35
N ALA A 462 2.07 12.00 -4.20
CA ALA A 462 0.62 12.17 -4.25
C ALA A 462 -0.11 10.83 -4.49
N TRP A 463 0.51 9.92 -5.24
CA TRP A 463 -0.02 8.58 -5.50
C TRP A 463 -0.01 7.69 -4.26
N LEU A 464 0.97 7.84 -3.38
CA LEU A 464 1.01 7.13 -2.10
C LEU A 464 -0.13 7.61 -1.19
N ASP A 465 -0.38 8.92 -1.12
CA ASP A 465 -1.52 9.46 -0.39
C ASP A 465 -2.85 8.91 -0.94
N PHE A 466 -3.03 8.96 -2.25
CA PHE A 466 -4.24 8.47 -2.89
C PHE A 466 -4.45 6.96 -2.64
N TRP A 467 -3.39 6.16 -2.71
CA TRP A 467 -3.44 4.74 -2.39
C TRP A 467 -3.83 4.48 -0.93
N ILE A 468 -3.26 5.24 0.03
CA ILE A 468 -3.60 5.12 1.46
C ILE A 468 -5.07 5.48 1.68
N ILE A 469 -5.56 6.55 1.05
CA ILE A 469 -6.96 6.96 1.13
C ILE A 469 -7.89 5.86 0.61
N LEU A 470 -7.64 5.32 -0.58
CA LEU A 470 -8.43 4.21 -1.13
C LEU A 470 -8.44 3.00 -0.21
N LYS A 471 -7.29 2.64 0.35
CA LYS A 471 -7.16 1.52 1.28
C LYS A 471 -7.90 1.77 2.60
N THR A 472 -7.93 3.02 3.05
CA THR A 472 -8.70 3.44 4.24
C THR A 472 -10.20 3.21 4.02
N PHE A 473 -10.75 3.61 2.86
CA PHE A 473 -12.15 3.34 2.52
C PHE A 473 -12.46 1.84 2.51
N GLY A 474 -11.61 1.05 1.88
CA GLY A 474 -11.75 -0.42 1.91
C GLY A 474 -11.76 -0.98 3.33
N SER A 475 -10.91 -0.47 4.19
CA SER A 475 -10.81 -0.92 5.59
C SER A 475 -12.04 -0.54 6.43
N ILE A 476 -12.67 0.60 6.15
CA ILE A 476 -13.90 1.05 6.81
C ILE A 476 -15.08 0.15 6.39
N ILE A 477 -15.20 -0.13 5.08
CA ILE A 477 -16.31 -0.92 4.52
C ILE A 477 -16.25 -2.38 4.99
N PHE A 478 -15.08 -2.99 4.98
CA PHE A 478 -14.90 -4.41 5.32
C PHE A 478 -14.66 -4.68 6.80
N GLY A 479 -14.64 -3.64 7.65
CA GLY A 479 -14.64 -3.76 9.12
C GLY A 479 -13.45 -4.47 9.74
N LYS A 480 -12.36 -4.70 9.01
CA LYS A 480 -11.16 -5.37 9.53
C LYS A 480 -10.38 -4.44 10.46
N GLY A 481 -10.32 -4.75 11.76
CA GLY A 481 -9.44 -4.11 12.74
C GLY A 481 -9.95 -2.80 13.36
N ALA A 482 -11.26 -2.57 13.41
CA ALA A 482 -11.87 -1.55 14.26
C ALA A 482 -12.20 -2.17 15.63
N TYR A 483 -11.64 -1.62 16.71
CA TYR A 483 -11.98 -1.90 18.10
C TYR A 483 -12.52 -0.65 18.77
#